data_f67243387dba043f50acd68c49aae6a4
#
_entry.id   f67243387dba043f50acd68c49aae6a4
#
_cell.length_a   1.000
_cell.length_b   1.000
_cell.length_c   1.000
_cell.angle_alpha   90.00
_cell.angle_beta   90.00
_cell.angle_gamma   90.00
#
_symmetry.space_group_name_H-M   'P 1'
#
loop_
_entity.id
_entity.type
_entity.pdbx_description
1 polymer ?
#
loop_
_entity_poly.entity_id
_entity_poly.type
_entity_poly.pdbx_seq_one_letter_code
_entity_poly.pdbx_strand_id
1 'polypeptide(L)'
;IVDNETGEIVGKLKSGDVIVTEEARKHRYEMRKKRESRYRSKGERYIFVNATFDFSDLPPSIVTKLIYLSTYADYNNSLVASIKSKTAIKRCDLPKILGVSKRTSERFWKSVKDKYVREDENDSLWLNDSIFKRGKLKNKTAVEYQQFYFNGVRALYKSANGKNHNHLGYLFQLIPLINREWNVLCKNPLETELDNVQL
;
A
#
# COMPACT_ATOMS: atom_id res chain seq x y z
N ILE A 1 35.30 6.82 2.94
CA ILE A 1 35.13 5.77 3.99
C ILE A 1 36.49 5.10 4.11
N VAL A 2 37.04 5.09 5.31
CA VAL A 2 38.32 4.45 5.60
C VAL A 2 38.01 3.26 6.53
N ASP A 3 38.61 2.13 6.24
CA ASP A 3 38.59 0.99 7.14
C ASP A 3 39.43 1.32 8.39
N ASN A 4 38.85 1.21 9.57
CA ASN A 4 39.51 1.59 10.82
C ASN A 4 40.64 0.61 11.27
N GLU A 5 40.65 -0.62 10.76
CA GLU A 5 41.63 -1.64 11.11
C GLU A 5 42.82 -1.63 10.14
N THR A 6 42.55 -1.42 8.84
CA THR A 6 43.58 -1.46 7.78
C THR A 6 44.05 -0.08 7.34
N GLY A 7 43.28 0.97 7.61
CA GLY A 7 43.53 2.33 7.12
C GLY A 7 43.29 2.52 5.61
N GLU A 8 42.76 1.52 4.93
CA GLU A 8 42.52 1.58 3.50
C GLU A 8 41.23 2.37 3.15
N ILE A 9 41.28 3.08 2.03
CA ILE A 9 40.10 3.80 1.53
C ILE A 9 39.18 2.80 0.81
N VAL A 10 38.09 2.41 1.51
CA VAL A 10 37.11 1.42 1.02
C VAL A 10 36.09 2.06 0.06
N GLY A 11 35.93 3.39 0.11
CA GLY A 11 35.03 4.09 -0.80
C GLY A 11 35.11 5.61 -0.68
N LYS A 12 34.68 6.32 -1.72
CA LYS A 12 34.57 7.78 -1.75
C LYS A 12 33.10 8.16 -1.67
N LEU A 13 32.76 9.03 -0.70
CA LEU A 13 31.42 9.62 -0.60
C LEU A 13 31.26 10.75 -1.62
N LYS A 14 30.12 10.79 -2.27
CA LYS A 14 29.69 11.94 -3.06
C LYS A 14 28.81 12.86 -2.23
N SER A 15 28.70 14.12 -2.64
CA SER A 15 27.79 15.06 -1.99
C SER A 15 26.34 14.54 -2.08
N GLY A 16 25.70 14.33 -0.93
CA GLY A 16 24.36 13.76 -0.83
C GLY A 16 24.30 12.29 -0.40
N ASP A 17 25.44 11.59 -0.33
CA ASP A 17 25.47 10.21 0.14
C ASP A 17 25.18 10.13 1.66
N VAL A 18 24.36 9.19 2.04
CA VAL A 18 24.04 8.92 3.45
C VAL A 18 24.73 7.61 3.87
N ILE A 19 25.67 7.71 4.80
CA ILE A 19 26.30 6.51 5.41
C ILE A 19 25.29 5.85 6.34
N VAL A 20 24.86 4.65 6.00
CA VAL A 20 24.06 3.82 6.88
C VAL A 20 24.95 2.70 7.42
N THR A 21 25.38 2.82 8.66
CA THR A 21 26.15 1.78 9.33
C THR A 21 25.33 0.51 9.49
N GLU A 22 26.01 -0.64 9.59
CA GLU A 22 25.34 -1.93 9.82
C GLU A 22 24.54 -1.93 11.13
N GLU A 23 25.03 -1.25 12.15
CA GLU A 23 24.31 -1.06 13.42
C GLU A 23 23.03 -0.25 13.24
N ALA A 24 23.07 0.84 12.46
CA ALA A 24 21.88 1.62 12.14
C ALA A 24 20.87 0.81 11.32
N ARG A 25 21.34 -0.08 10.42
CA ARG A 25 20.50 -1.02 9.67
C ARG A 25 19.82 -2.02 10.61
N LYS A 26 20.58 -2.67 11.51
CA LYS A 26 20.04 -3.59 12.53
C LYS A 26 19.03 -2.90 13.43
N HIS A 27 19.35 -1.70 13.93
CA HIS A 27 18.45 -0.93 14.78
C HIS A 27 17.14 -0.58 14.06
N ARG A 28 17.19 -0.12 12.79
CA ARG A 28 15.99 0.15 11.98
C ARG A 28 15.16 -1.12 11.77
N TYR A 29 15.79 -2.25 11.49
CA TYR A 29 15.11 -3.54 11.34
C TYR A 29 14.39 -3.95 12.63
N GLU A 30 15.06 -3.86 13.80
CA GLU A 30 14.45 -4.17 15.08
C GLU A 30 13.30 -3.23 15.44
N MET A 31 13.46 -1.93 15.18
CA MET A 31 12.41 -0.94 15.41
C MET A 31 11.20 -1.20 14.51
N ARG A 32 11.43 -1.59 13.24
CA ARG A 32 10.36 -2.00 12.32
C ARG A 32 9.65 -3.23 12.85
N LYS A 33 10.38 -4.28 13.26
CA LYS A 33 9.83 -5.51 13.82
C LYS A 33 9.03 -5.25 15.11
N LYS A 34 9.52 -4.38 16.00
CA LYS A 34 8.78 -3.94 17.19
C LYS A 34 7.50 -3.18 16.83
N ARG A 35 7.54 -2.31 15.81
CA ARG A 35 6.37 -1.57 15.33
C ARG A 35 5.32 -2.51 14.75
N GLU A 36 5.72 -3.43 13.87
CA GLU A 36 4.84 -4.45 13.30
C GLU A 36 4.20 -5.35 14.38
N SER A 37 4.98 -5.76 15.38
CA SER A 37 4.48 -6.54 16.52
C SER A 37 3.44 -5.75 17.32
N ARG A 38 3.66 -4.45 17.58
CA ARG A 38 2.69 -3.60 18.28
C ARG A 38 1.38 -3.44 17.50
N TYR A 39 1.44 -3.31 16.18
CA TYR A 39 0.23 -3.23 15.34
C TYR A 39 -0.50 -4.56 15.27
N ARG A 40 0.22 -5.68 15.14
CA ARG A 40 -0.36 -7.03 15.19
C ARG A 40 -1.03 -7.32 16.53
N SER A 41 -0.44 -6.89 17.65
CA SER A 41 -0.99 -7.08 18.99
C SER A 41 -2.28 -6.29 19.27
N LYS A 42 -2.51 -5.19 18.52
CA LYS A 42 -3.73 -4.38 18.64
C LYS A 42 -4.89 -4.87 17.77
N GLY A 43 -4.77 -6.01 17.09
CA GLY A 43 -5.82 -6.56 16.23
C GLY A 43 -6.18 -5.67 15.04
N GLU A 44 -5.29 -4.77 14.62
CA GLU A 44 -5.54 -3.92 13.46
C GLU A 44 -5.64 -4.77 12.19
N ARG A 45 -6.66 -4.45 11.42
CA ARG A 45 -6.90 -5.08 10.12
C ARG A 45 -6.08 -4.39 9.06
N TYR A 46 -5.62 -5.16 8.10
CA TYR A 46 -4.85 -4.66 6.96
C TYR A 46 -5.18 -5.41 5.68
N ILE A 47 -4.82 -4.83 4.57
CA ILE A 47 -4.78 -5.46 3.27
C ILE A 47 -3.39 -5.29 2.68
N PHE A 48 -2.95 -6.28 1.94
CA PHE A 48 -1.76 -6.21 1.13
C PHE A 48 -2.11 -5.71 -0.26
N VAL A 49 -1.30 -4.80 -0.77
CA VAL A 49 -1.36 -4.30 -2.15
C VAL A 49 -0.05 -4.67 -2.82
N ASN A 50 -0.12 -5.24 -4.01
CA ASN A 50 1.05 -5.65 -4.77
C ASN A 50 1.91 -4.42 -5.10
N ALA A 51 3.17 -4.41 -4.62
CA ALA A 51 4.10 -3.30 -4.81
C ALA A 51 4.65 -3.20 -6.23
N THR A 52 4.56 -4.27 -7.02
CA THR A 52 4.97 -4.26 -8.43
C THR A 52 3.85 -3.81 -9.37
N PHE A 53 2.64 -3.60 -8.81
CA PHE A 53 1.50 -3.19 -9.61
C PHE A 53 1.46 -1.67 -9.79
N ASP A 54 1.43 -1.26 -11.05
CA ASP A 54 1.37 0.15 -11.43
C ASP A 54 -0.09 0.65 -11.49
N PHE A 55 -0.35 1.72 -10.76
CA PHE A 55 -1.64 2.44 -10.76
C PHE A 55 -1.62 3.70 -11.63
N SER A 56 -0.60 3.89 -12.48
CA SER A 56 -0.44 5.10 -13.31
C SER A 56 -1.57 5.30 -14.33
N ASP A 57 -2.27 4.24 -14.69
CA ASP A 57 -3.45 4.28 -15.57
C ASP A 57 -4.70 4.87 -14.89
N LEU A 58 -4.67 5.03 -13.57
CA LEU A 58 -5.78 5.60 -12.81
C LEU A 58 -5.51 7.05 -12.38
N PRO A 59 -6.50 7.95 -12.51
CA PRO A 59 -6.42 9.24 -11.86
C PRO A 59 -6.19 9.11 -10.34
N PRO A 60 -5.35 9.95 -9.70
CA PRO A 60 -5.02 9.82 -8.28
C PRO A 60 -6.24 9.76 -7.36
N SER A 61 -7.27 10.55 -7.64
CA SER A 61 -8.52 10.50 -6.85
C SER A 61 -9.28 9.17 -6.96
N ILE A 62 -9.08 8.43 -8.05
CA ILE A 62 -9.65 7.08 -8.22
C ILE A 62 -8.83 6.09 -7.39
N VAL A 63 -7.48 6.19 -7.42
CA VAL A 63 -6.59 5.37 -6.57
C VAL A 63 -6.95 5.53 -5.10
N THR A 64 -7.15 6.77 -4.63
CA THR A 64 -7.59 7.04 -3.25
C THR A 64 -8.88 6.30 -2.89
N LYS A 65 -9.89 6.35 -3.75
CA LYS A 65 -11.17 5.66 -3.54
C LYS A 65 -11.02 4.14 -3.58
N LEU A 66 -10.17 3.64 -4.48
CA LEU A 66 -9.90 2.20 -4.62
C LEU A 66 -9.19 1.65 -3.38
N ILE A 67 -8.13 2.33 -2.89
CA ILE A 67 -7.43 1.95 -1.66
C ILE A 67 -8.36 2.06 -0.44
N TYR A 68 -9.21 3.07 -0.37
CA TYR A 68 -10.22 3.16 0.69
C TYR A 68 -11.24 2.00 0.59
N LEU A 69 -11.75 1.71 -0.60
CA LEU A 69 -12.70 0.61 -0.83
C LEU A 69 -12.07 -0.75 -0.45
N SER A 70 -10.77 -0.94 -0.71
CA SER A 70 -10.06 -2.17 -0.35
C SER A 70 -10.08 -2.47 1.16
N THR A 71 -10.27 -1.45 2.01
CA THR A 71 -10.42 -1.66 3.46
C THR A 71 -11.70 -2.40 3.85
N TYR A 72 -12.62 -2.60 2.94
CA TYR A 72 -13.85 -3.38 3.13
C TYR A 72 -13.72 -4.84 2.70
N ALA A 73 -12.55 -5.26 2.20
CA ALA A 73 -12.32 -6.64 1.81
C ALA A 73 -12.42 -7.61 3.00
N ASP A 74 -13.00 -8.75 2.78
CA ASP A 74 -12.90 -9.92 3.66
C ASP A 74 -11.68 -10.80 3.28
N TYR A 75 -11.51 -11.96 3.92
CA TYR A 75 -10.37 -12.86 3.67
C TYR A 75 -10.37 -13.52 2.28
N ASN A 76 -11.51 -13.47 1.58
CA ASN A 76 -11.66 -13.98 0.21
C ASN A 76 -11.58 -12.84 -0.83
N ASN A 77 -11.22 -11.62 -0.41
CA ASN A 77 -11.28 -10.40 -1.21
C ASN A 77 -12.69 -9.97 -1.68
N SER A 78 -13.76 -10.56 -1.11
CA SER A 78 -15.11 -10.05 -1.26
C SER A 78 -15.26 -8.74 -0.48
N LEU A 79 -15.92 -7.76 -1.07
CA LEU A 79 -16.20 -6.49 -0.41
C LEU A 79 -17.44 -6.61 0.47
N VAL A 80 -17.29 -6.39 1.78
CA VAL A 80 -18.36 -6.52 2.76
C VAL A 80 -18.51 -5.27 3.61
N ALA A 81 -19.74 -4.83 3.82
CA ALA A 81 -20.04 -3.66 4.64
C ALA A 81 -19.69 -3.91 6.12
N SER A 82 -19.86 -5.15 6.56
CA SER A 82 -19.50 -5.60 7.90
C SER A 82 -18.98 -7.03 7.86
N ILE A 83 -17.84 -7.27 8.50
CA ILE A 83 -17.25 -8.60 8.62
C ILE A 83 -18.10 -9.54 9.48
N LYS A 84 -18.84 -9.00 10.45
CA LYS A 84 -19.71 -9.80 11.30
C LYS A 84 -20.94 -10.31 10.56
N SER A 85 -21.62 -9.44 9.83
CA SER A 85 -22.83 -9.79 9.07
C SER A 85 -22.54 -10.37 7.68
N LYS A 86 -21.30 -10.25 7.19
CA LYS A 86 -20.88 -10.62 5.82
C LYS A 86 -21.78 -10.05 4.72
N THR A 87 -22.42 -8.91 4.99
CA THR A 87 -23.29 -8.25 4.01
C THR A 87 -22.43 -7.76 2.85
N ALA A 88 -22.62 -8.35 1.68
CA ALA A 88 -21.89 -7.99 0.48
C ALA A 88 -22.17 -6.53 0.08
N ILE A 89 -21.12 -5.86 -0.37
CA ILE A 89 -21.24 -4.53 -0.98
C ILE A 89 -21.60 -4.71 -2.43
N LYS A 90 -22.66 -4.03 -2.86
CA LYS A 90 -23.11 -3.96 -4.25
C LYS A 90 -22.71 -2.63 -4.87
N ARG A 91 -22.76 -2.57 -6.20
CA ARG A 91 -22.47 -1.33 -6.93
C ARG A 91 -23.34 -0.15 -6.49
N CYS A 92 -24.62 -0.39 -6.18
CA CYS A 92 -25.53 0.66 -5.69
C CYS A 92 -25.12 1.25 -4.32
N ASP A 93 -24.29 0.55 -3.52
CA ASP A 93 -23.80 1.01 -2.22
C ASP A 93 -22.58 1.93 -2.32
N LEU A 94 -21.87 1.92 -3.46
CA LEU A 94 -20.63 2.68 -3.64
C LEU A 94 -20.78 4.18 -3.35
N PRO A 95 -21.84 4.89 -3.77
CA PRO A 95 -22.00 6.31 -3.44
C PRO A 95 -21.98 6.56 -1.94
N LYS A 96 -22.69 5.75 -1.15
CA LYS A 96 -22.76 5.83 0.30
C LYS A 96 -21.44 5.49 0.96
N ILE A 97 -20.78 4.43 0.54
CA ILE A 97 -19.51 3.96 1.10
C ILE A 97 -18.39 4.98 0.83
N LEU A 98 -18.30 5.47 -0.39
CA LEU A 98 -17.29 6.44 -0.79
C LEU A 98 -17.62 7.88 -0.37
N GLY A 99 -18.83 8.16 0.11
CA GLY A 99 -19.27 9.50 0.47
C GLY A 99 -19.28 10.47 -0.72
N VAL A 100 -19.64 9.98 -1.92
CA VAL A 100 -19.62 10.76 -3.16
C VAL A 100 -20.98 10.75 -3.86
N SER A 101 -21.20 11.68 -4.81
CA SER A 101 -22.40 11.69 -5.63
C SER A 101 -22.49 10.43 -6.50
N LYS A 102 -23.71 10.05 -6.91
CA LYS A 102 -23.95 8.92 -7.83
C LYS A 102 -23.12 9.06 -9.11
N ARG A 103 -23.06 10.26 -9.71
CA ARG A 103 -22.26 10.53 -10.91
C ARG A 103 -20.76 10.27 -10.69
N THR A 104 -20.23 10.67 -9.55
CA THR A 104 -18.81 10.43 -9.21
C THR A 104 -18.55 8.94 -8.99
N SER A 105 -19.47 8.24 -8.33
CA SER A 105 -19.39 6.79 -8.13
C SER A 105 -19.44 6.02 -9.45
N GLU A 106 -20.27 6.43 -10.39
CA GLU A 106 -20.34 5.82 -11.72
C GLU A 106 -19.02 6.02 -12.51
N ARG A 107 -18.40 7.21 -12.43
CA ARG A 107 -17.09 7.44 -13.02
C ARG A 107 -16.01 6.57 -12.37
N PHE A 108 -16.03 6.48 -11.04
CA PHE A 108 -15.14 5.59 -10.30
C PHE A 108 -15.31 4.15 -10.78
N TRP A 109 -16.54 3.64 -10.81
CA TRP A 109 -16.86 2.28 -11.25
C TRP A 109 -16.31 1.98 -12.65
N LYS A 110 -16.57 2.86 -13.62
CA LYS A 110 -16.05 2.72 -15.00
C LYS A 110 -14.52 2.61 -15.06
N SER A 111 -13.81 3.28 -14.15
CA SER A 111 -12.34 3.24 -14.13
C SER A 111 -11.76 2.00 -13.47
N VAL A 112 -12.50 1.35 -12.55
CA VAL A 112 -11.96 0.23 -11.76
C VAL A 112 -12.55 -1.14 -12.16
N LYS A 113 -13.67 -1.13 -12.89
CA LYS A 113 -14.36 -2.36 -13.28
C LYS A 113 -13.42 -3.30 -14.06
N ASP A 114 -13.58 -4.59 -13.82
CA ASP A 114 -12.91 -5.73 -14.47
C ASP A 114 -11.40 -5.83 -14.17
N LYS A 115 -10.67 -4.73 -14.15
CA LYS A 115 -9.23 -4.75 -13.86
C LYS A 115 -8.94 -4.82 -12.34
N TYR A 116 -9.62 -4.01 -11.54
CA TYR A 116 -9.36 -3.83 -10.10
C TYR A 116 -10.46 -4.42 -9.23
N VAL A 117 -11.71 -4.30 -9.68
CA VAL A 117 -12.90 -4.76 -8.98
C VAL A 117 -13.80 -5.48 -9.99
N ARG A 118 -14.19 -6.68 -9.69
CA ARG A 118 -15.16 -7.45 -10.45
C ARG A 118 -16.50 -7.50 -9.74
N GLU A 119 -17.57 -7.64 -10.49
CA GLU A 119 -18.94 -7.87 -10.04
C GLU A 119 -19.31 -9.32 -10.38
N ASP A 120 -19.88 -10.04 -9.42
CA ASP A 120 -20.36 -11.41 -9.64
C ASP A 120 -21.82 -11.44 -10.07
N GLU A 121 -22.36 -12.64 -10.31
CA GLU A 121 -23.74 -12.87 -10.72
C GLU A 121 -24.80 -12.39 -9.70
N ASN A 122 -24.39 -12.18 -8.43
CA ASN A 122 -25.23 -11.68 -7.36
C ASN A 122 -25.05 -10.18 -7.09
N ASP A 123 -24.46 -9.44 -8.03
CA ASP A 123 -24.07 -8.03 -7.91
C ASP A 123 -23.05 -7.74 -6.80
N SER A 124 -22.40 -8.77 -6.23
CA SER A 124 -21.41 -8.59 -5.16
C SER A 124 -20.07 -8.19 -5.74
N LEU A 125 -19.38 -7.29 -5.06
CA LEU A 125 -18.11 -6.75 -5.53
C LEU A 125 -16.92 -7.49 -4.90
N TRP A 126 -15.91 -7.76 -5.73
CA TRP A 126 -14.70 -8.49 -5.37
C TRP A 126 -13.46 -7.74 -5.84
N LEU A 127 -12.44 -7.69 -5.01
CA LEU A 127 -11.14 -7.17 -5.41
C LEU A 127 -10.36 -8.20 -6.24
N ASN A 128 -9.54 -7.69 -7.16
CA ASN A 128 -8.64 -8.53 -7.94
C ASN A 128 -7.51 -9.10 -7.06
N ASP A 129 -7.42 -10.43 -6.99
CA ASP A 129 -6.48 -11.18 -6.14
C ASP A 129 -5.00 -11.00 -6.54
N SER A 130 -4.72 -10.60 -7.77
CA SER A 130 -3.36 -10.31 -8.21
C SER A 130 -2.83 -8.97 -7.68
N ILE A 131 -3.74 -8.06 -7.34
CA ILE A 131 -3.40 -6.70 -6.87
C ILE A 131 -3.57 -6.59 -5.36
N PHE A 132 -4.67 -7.12 -4.84
CA PHE A 132 -5.04 -7.01 -3.43
C PHE A 132 -5.04 -8.39 -2.78
N LYS A 133 -4.57 -8.48 -1.56
CA LYS A 133 -4.60 -9.73 -0.81
C LYS A 133 -4.84 -9.47 0.66
N ARG A 134 -5.84 -10.14 1.21
CA ARG A 134 -6.09 -10.12 2.64
C ARG A 134 -5.73 -11.44 3.27
N GLY A 135 -5.13 -11.42 4.46
CA GLY A 135 -4.73 -12.61 5.20
C GLY A 135 -3.23 -12.83 5.20
N LYS A 136 -2.82 -14.10 5.39
CA LYS A 136 -1.40 -14.44 5.45
C LYS A 136 -0.82 -14.59 4.04
N LEU A 137 0.30 -13.91 3.79
CA LEU A 137 1.12 -14.14 2.61
C LEU A 137 2.12 -15.28 2.90
N LYS A 138 2.43 -16.07 1.89
CA LYS A 138 3.55 -17.00 1.94
C LYS A 138 4.86 -16.20 1.98
N ASN A 139 5.86 -16.66 2.74
CA ASN A 139 7.10 -15.90 3.01
C ASN A 139 7.80 -15.36 1.75
N LYS A 140 7.80 -16.09 0.64
CA LYS A 140 8.45 -15.67 -0.62
C LYS A 140 7.73 -14.52 -1.34
N THR A 141 6.42 -14.38 -1.15
CA THR A 141 5.62 -13.34 -1.81
C THR A 141 5.41 -12.09 -0.93
N ALA A 142 5.80 -12.16 0.35
CA ALA A 142 5.61 -11.05 1.29
C ALA A 142 6.42 -9.80 0.92
N VAL A 143 7.54 -9.97 0.22
CA VAL A 143 8.40 -8.86 -0.22
C VAL A 143 7.73 -8.01 -1.31
N GLU A 144 6.92 -8.61 -2.15
CA GLU A 144 6.23 -7.97 -3.28
C GLU A 144 4.99 -7.17 -2.88
N TYR A 145 4.59 -7.20 -1.60
CA TYR A 145 3.36 -6.56 -1.15
C TYR A 145 3.61 -5.47 -0.11
N GLN A 146 2.92 -4.34 -0.27
CA GLN A 146 2.81 -3.29 0.74
C GLN A 146 1.59 -3.50 1.63
N GLN A 147 1.74 -3.23 2.92
CA GLN A 147 0.69 -3.43 3.91
C GLN A 147 -0.02 -2.11 4.22
N PHE A 148 -1.33 -2.05 3.97
CA PHE A 148 -2.17 -0.91 4.26
C PHE A 148 -3.10 -1.20 5.44
N TYR A 149 -2.97 -0.45 6.52
CA TYR A 149 -3.80 -0.59 7.71
C TYR A 149 -5.14 0.10 7.53
N PHE A 150 -6.23 -0.60 7.84
CA PHE A 150 -7.59 -0.12 7.61
C PHE A 150 -7.90 1.19 8.34
N ASN A 151 -7.52 1.29 9.61
CA ASN A 151 -7.80 2.49 10.39
C ASN A 151 -7.02 3.70 9.85
N GLY A 152 -5.75 3.52 9.46
CA GLY A 152 -4.94 4.56 8.85
C GLY A 152 -5.52 5.06 7.53
N VAL A 153 -5.83 4.13 6.61
CA VAL A 153 -6.43 4.48 5.31
C VAL A 153 -7.77 5.19 5.49
N ARG A 154 -8.64 4.67 6.37
CA ARG A 154 -9.96 5.26 6.64
C ARG A 154 -9.87 6.64 7.28
N ALA A 155 -8.93 6.84 8.20
CA ALA A 155 -8.70 8.14 8.82
C ALA A 155 -8.22 9.16 7.78
N LEU A 156 -7.23 8.80 6.95
CA LEU A 156 -6.72 9.64 5.87
C LEU A 156 -7.83 10.00 4.86
N TYR A 157 -8.62 9.01 4.44
CA TYR A 157 -9.72 9.25 3.51
C TYR A 157 -10.77 10.23 4.05
N LYS A 158 -11.15 10.07 5.32
CA LYS A 158 -12.14 10.93 5.98
C LYS A 158 -11.62 12.34 6.25
N SER A 159 -10.33 12.49 6.58
CA SER A 159 -9.71 13.79 6.82
C SER A 159 -9.45 14.56 5.51
N ALA A 160 -9.24 13.84 4.41
CA ALA A 160 -9.09 14.44 3.10
C ALA A 160 -10.47 14.83 2.56
N ASN A 161 -10.71 16.14 2.36
CA ASN A 161 -11.87 16.57 1.58
C ASN A 161 -11.69 16.19 0.11
N GLY A 162 -12.78 16.27 -0.70
CA GLY A 162 -12.76 15.81 -2.09
C GLY A 162 -11.66 16.42 -2.98
N LYS A 163 -11.17 17.63 -2.66
CA LYS A 163 -10.05 18.28 -3.37
C LYS A 163 -8.72 17.61 -3.03
N ASN A 164 -8.55 17.18 -1.79
CA ASN A 164 -7.31 16.57 -1.30
C ASN A 164 -7.20 15.08 -1.64
N HIS A 165 -8.24 14.45 -2.18
CA HIS A 165 -8.18 13.06 -2.65
C HIS A 165 -7.14 12.86 -3.76
N ASN A 166 -6.83 13.87 -4.59
CA ASN A 166 -5.76 13.77 -5.57
C ASN A 166 -4.39 13.66 -4.89
N HIS A 167 -4.11 14.49 -3.87
CA HIS A 167 -2.83 14.47 -3.15
C HIS A 167 -2.62 13.13 -2.44
N LEU A 168 -3.67 12.62 -1.79
CA LEU A 168 -3.63 11.29 -1.16
C LEU A 168 -3.43 10.17 -2.18
N GLY A 169 -4.00 10.31 -3.37
CA GLY A 169 -3.82 9.38 -4.48
C GLY A 169 -2.37 9.31 -4.97
N TYR A 170 -1.72 10.45 -5.15
CA TYR A 170 -0.29 10.49 -5.46
C TYR A 170 0.55 9.82 -4.36
N LEU A 171 0.23 10.07 -3.08
CA LEU A 171 0.91 9.38 -1.99
C LEU A 171 0.77 7.85 -2.13
N PHE A 172 -0.43 7.34 -2.39
CA PHE A 172 -0.64 5.90 -2.55
C PHE A 172 0.06 5.32 -3.79
N GLN A 173 0.18 6.08 -4.88
CA GLN A 173 0.94 5.68 -6.07
C GLN A 173 2.46 5.65 -5.80
N LEU A 174 2.98 6.51 -4.92
CA LEU A 174 4.40 6.56 -4.58
C LEU A 174 4.82 5.49 -3.55
N ILE A 175 3.92 5.05 -2.67
CA ILE A 175 4.23 4.06 -1.62
C ILE A 175 4.88 2.77 -2.19
N PRO A 176 4.44 2.18 -3.30
CA PRO A 176 5.08 1.01 -3.88
C PRO A 176 6.51 1.24 -4.34
N LEU A 177 6.88 2.49 -4.65
CA LEU A 177 8.21 2.90 -5.10
C LEU A 177 9.17 3.19 -3.93
N ILE A 178 8.71 3.07 -2.69
CA ILE A 178 9.57 3.28 -1.52
C ILE A 178 10.33 1.99 -1.21
N ASN A 179 11.65 2.06 -1.32
CA ASN A 179 12.52 0.99 -0.86
C ASN A 179 12.38 0.81 0.66
N ARG A 180 12.15 -0.42 1.11
CA ARG A 180 11.85 -0.73 2.51
C ARG A 180 13.06 -0.69 3.43
N GLU A 181 14.25 -0.99 2.89
CA GLU A 181 15.49 -1.00 3.67
C GLU A 181 15.97 0.43 3.92
N TRP A 182 15.91 1.27 2.89
CA TRP A 182 16.50 2.60 2.89
C TRP A 182 15.50 3.74 3.09
N ASN A 183 14.19 3.48 2.95
CA ASN A 183 13.09 4.46 2.98
C ASN A 183 13.27 5.60 1.95
N VAL A 184 13.80 5.28 0.78
CA VAL A 184 13.97 6.20 -0.35
C VAL A 184 13.03 5.83 -1.49
N LEU A 185 12.59 6.83 -2.26
CA LEU A 185 11.88 6.61 -3.50
C LEU A 185 12.88 6.15 -4.56
N CYS A 186 12.60 5.03 -5.23
CA CYS A 186 13.49 4.47 -6.24
C CYS A 186 12.72 3.65 -7.27
N LYS A 187 13.36 3.40 -8.41
CA LYS A 187 12.79 2.60 -9.51
C LYS A 187 12.76 1.10 -9.22
N ASN A 188 13.67 0.65 -8.36
CA ASN A 188 13.83 -0.76 -7.95
C ASN A 188 13.61 -0.94 -6.43
N PRO A 189 12.37 -0.78 -5.92
CA PRO A 189 12.07 -0.72 -4.48
C PRO A 189 12.36 -2.02 -3.72
N LEU A 190 12.60 -3.12 -4.41
CA LEU A 190 12.91 -4.43 -3.82
C LEU A 190 14.42 -4.69 -3.69
N GLU A 191 15.26 -3.76 -4.19
CA GLU A 191 16.70 -3.87 -4.09
C GLU A 191 17.17 -3.85 -2.63
N THR A 192 18.09 -4.74 -2.28
CA THR A 192 18.62 -4.89 -0.93
C THR A 192 20.02 -4.29 -0.76
N GLU A 193 20.72 -4.06 -1.86
CA GLU A 193 22.04 -3.45 -1.86
C GLU A 193 21.95 -1.97 -2.24
N LEU A 194 22.52 -1.11 -1.40
CA LEU A 194 22.41 0.34 -1.56
C LEU A 194 22.99 0.84 -2.88
N ASP A 195 24.11 0.26 -3.30
CA ASP A 195 24.82 0.66 -4.52
C ASP A 195 24.02 0.37 -5.80
N ASN A 196 23.07 -0.55 -5.74
CA ASN A 196 22.18 -0.93 -6.82
C ASN A 196 20.85 -0.18 -6.81
N VAL A 197 20.56 0.64 -5.78
CA VAL A 197 19.32 1.41 -5.69
C VAL A 197 19.30 2.52 -6.74
N GLN A 198 18.32 2.47 -7.64
CA GLN A 198 18.13 3.47 -8.71
C GLN A 198 17.11 4.53 -8.27
N LEU A 199 17.58 5.75 -8.07
CA LEU A 199 16.75 6.90 -7.69
C LEU A 199 15.91 7.45 -8.86
#